data_8827cd82282ba599a63c77ab24b3bf61
#
_entry.id   8827cd82282ba599a63c77ab24b3bf61
#
_cell.length_a   1.000
_cell.length_b   1.000
_cell.length_c   1.000
_cell.angle_alpha   90.00
_cell.angle_beta   90.00
_cell.angle_gamma   90.00
#
_symmetry.space_group_name_H-M   'P 1'
#
loop_
_entity.id
_entity.type
_entity.pdbx_description
1 polymer ?
#
loop_
_entity_poly.entity_id
_entity_poly.type
_entity_poly.pdbx_seq_one_letter_code
_entity_poly.pdbx_strand_id
1 'polypeptide(L)'
;MAYRTQTDKQTERLQPPQSIEVEQAVLGSILKDPEAINRVIDVVMDAGDFYAPKHQMIFQAAVDLYSRSEPVDITTIVSCLQDRGQLDKIGGRVYLVDLVEQVASTGNVASYAKIILEKSVLRRLIATSNEILNSCYSVEMPADELLDRAETNIFNISESRLRQGFVPLKSLIDDTMEKIDCDRGATVDGQNGAGNEYRRARRHTGERSEVSRHLLD
;
A
#
# COMPACT_ATOMS: atom_id res chain seq x y z
N MET A 1 49.52 6.81 -26.65
CA MET A 1 48.11 6.49 -26.96
C MET A 1 47.34 6.54 -25.67
N ALA A 2 46.56 7.61 -25.49
CA ALA A 2 45.81 7.83 -24.27
C ALA A 2 44.49 7.07 -24.37
N TYR A 3 44.28 6.13 -23.45
CA TYR A 3 42.99 5.52 -23.21
C TYR A 3 42.07 6.58 -22.59
N ARG A 4 41.31 7.26 -23.43
CA ARG A 4 40.25 8.17 -23.01
C ARG A 4 39.09 7.31 -22.57
N THR A 5 38.97 7.08 -21.28
CA THR A 5 37.90 6.33 -20.63
C THR A 5 36.55 6.97 -20.96
N GLN A 6 35.65 6.20 -21.52
CA GLN A 6 34.25 6.58 -21.85
C GLN A 6 33.36 6.85 -20.62
N THR A 7 33.96 7.01 -19.46
CA THR A 7 33.27 7.21 -18.17
C THR A 7 32.76 8.65 -17.95
N ASP A 8 33.23 9.62 -18.77
CA ASP A 8 32.90 11.03 -18.56
C ASP A 8 31.61 11.55 -19.22
N LYS A 9 30.85 10.67 -19.91
CA LYS A 9 29.60 11.07 -20.59
C LYS A 9 28.31 10.64 -19.90
N GLN A 10 28.36 9.96 -18.75
CA GLN A 10 27.16 9.43 -18.08
C GLN A 10 26.80 10.12 -16.78
N THR A 11 27.41 11.23 -16.43
CA THR A 11 26.92 12.09 -15.34
C THR A 11 25.93 13.13 -15.90
N GLU A 12 25.13 12.79 -16.87
CA GLU A 12 23.82 13.43 -17.03
C GLU A 12 23.14 13.23 -15.69
N ARG A 13 22.85 14.32 -14.99
CA ARG A 13 22.24 14.36 -13.66
C ARG A 13 21.06 13.42 -13.65
N LEU A 14 21.27 12.20 -13.19
CA LEU A 14 20.21 11.22 -12.99
C LEU A 14 19.22 11.86 -12.03
N GLN A 15 18.05 12.18 -12.54
CA GLN A 15 17.00 12.73 -11.68
C GLN A 15 16.64 11.66 -10.64
N PRO A 16 16.51 12.04 -9.36
CA PRO A 16 16.06 11.09 -8.34
C PRO A 16 14.73 10.45 -8.73
N PRO A 17 14.52 9.17 -8.44
CA PRO A 17 13.27 8.49 -8.71
C PRO A 17 12.08 9.25 -8.13
N GLN A 18 11.15 9.69 -8.99
CA GLN A 18 10.00 10.50 -8.63
C GLN A 18 8.83 10.24 -9.58
N SER A 19 7.64 10.65 -9.17
CA SER A 19 6.44 10.69 -10.02
C SER A 19 5.50 11.77 -9.49
N ILE A 20 5.72 13.00 -9.92
CA ILE A 20 4.96 14.17 -9.45
C ILE A 20 3.46 14.03 -9.72
N GLU A 21 3.09 13.48 -10.88
CA GLU A 21 1.69 13.25 -11.25
C GLU A 21 0.99 12.29 -10.29
N VAL A 22 1.70 11.23 -9.86
CA VAL A 22 1.15 10.28 -8.89
C VAL A 22 1.02 10.91 -7.50
N GLU A 23 2.00 11.74 -7.09
CA GLU A 23 1.92 12.50 -5.84
C GLU A 23 0.71 13.44 -5.83
N GLN A 24 0.50 14.17 -6.93
CA GLN A 24 -0.66 15.04 -7.09
C GLN A 24 -1.98 14.27 -7.05
N ALA A 25 -2.04 13.11 -7.71
CA ALA A 25 -3.22 12.25 -7.69
C ALA A 25 -3.55 11.72 -6.28
N VAL A 26 -2.53 11.36 -5.48
CA VAL A 26 -2.74 10.92 -4.08
C VAL A 26 -3.24 12.08 -3.23
N LEU A 27 -2.59 13.24 -3.27
CA LEU A 27 -2.99 14.42 -2.49
C LEU A 27 -4.39 14.91 -2.87
N GLY A 28 -4.66 15.01 -4.17
CA GLY A 28 -5.99 15.39 -4.66
C GLY A 28 -7.07 14.38 -4.26
N SER A 29 -6.75 13.09 -4.19
CA SER A 29 -7.67 12.06 -3.69
C SER A 29 -7.97 12.23 -2.21
N ILE A 30 -6.96 12.52 -1.38
CA ILE A 30 -7.13 12.78 0.06
C ILE A 30 -8.02 14.00 0.29
N LEU A 31 -7.85 15.06 -0.49
CA LEU A 31 -8.63 16.31 -0.38
C LEU A 31 -10.07 16.14 -0.89
N LYS A 32 -10.31 15.20 -1.80
CA LYS A 32 -11.61 14.94 -2.43
C LYS A 32 -12.47 13.93 -1.68
N ASP A 33 -11.84 12.93 -1.08
CA ASP A 33 -12.48 11.82 -0.39
C ASP A 33 -11.87 11.65 1.00
N PRO A 34 -12.60 11.98 2.09
CA PRO A 34 -12.09 11.86 3.45
C PRO A 34 -11.63 10.44 3.83
N GLU A 35 -12.17 9.41 3.19
CA GLU A 35 -11.76 8.02 3.45
C GLU A 35 -10.46 7.65 2.72
N ALA A 36 -10.04 8.44 1.74
CA ALA A 36 -8.81 8.16 1.00
C ALA A 36 -7.57 8.22 1.88
N ILE A 37 -7.56 9.09 2.90
CA ILE A 37 -6.42 9.23 3.81
C ILE A 37 -6.13 7.94 4.58
N ASN A 38 -7.17 7.20 5.00
CA ASN A 38 -7.01 5.92 5.70
C ASN A 38 -6.20 4.93 4.83
N ARG A 39 -6.57 4.82 3.56
CA ARG A 39 -5.92 3.93 2.57
C ARG A 39 -4.50 4.36 2.23
N VAL A 40 -4.18 5.65 2.35
CA VAL A 40 -2.84 6.18 2.06
C VAL A 40 -1.92 6.00 3.25
N ILE A 41 -2.36 6.29 4.47
CA ILE A 41 -1.54 6.17 5.70
C ILE A 41 -1.10 4.72 5.94
N ASP A 42 -1.91 3.74 5.56
CA ASP A 42 -1.55 2.32 5.63
C ASP A 42 -0.31 1.98 4.77
N VAL A 43 0.01 2.81 3.78
CA VAL A 43 1.11 2.59 2.83
C VAL A 43 2.22 3.62 2.99
N VAL A 44 1.88 4.91 3.06
CA VAL A 44 2.82 6.03 3.17
C VAL A 44 2.67 6.65 4.56
N MET A 45 3.65 6.41 5.42
CA MET A 45 3.62 6.87 6.83
C MET A 45 4.34 8.20 7.04
N ASP A 46 5.33 8.51 6.18
CA ASP A 46 6.20 9.66 6.33
C ASP A 46 5.99 10.64 5.17
N ALA A 47 5.83 11.92 5.51
CA ALA A 47 5.77 12.99 4.51
C ALA A 47 7.04 13.04 3.63
N GLY A 48 8.19 12.61 4.14
CA GLY A 48 9.44 12.47 3.39
C GLY A 48 9.39 11.46 2.25
N ASP A 49 8.37 10.60 2.18
CA ASP A 49 8.17 9.70 1.06
C ASP A 49 7.75 10.43 -0.23
N PHE A 50 7.16 11.62 -0.10
CA PHE A 50 6.92 12.50 -1.24
C PHE A 50 8.22 13.16 -1.69
N TYR A 51 8.38 13.33 -3.00
CA TYR A 51 9.56 13.99 -3.56
C TYR A 51 9.47 15.53 -3.48
N ALA A 52 8.32 16.09 -3.86
CA ALA A 52 8.15 17.53 -3.89
C ALA A 52 7.96 18.11 -2.49
N PRO A 53 8.78 19.10 -2.05
CA PRO A 53 8.64 19.69 -0.72
C PRO A 53 7.25 20.25 -0.42
N LYS A 54 6.58 20.81 -1.43
CA LYS A 54 5.19 21.30 -1.28
C LYS A 54 4.20 20.16 -1.01
N HIS A 55 4.40 18.98 -1.61
CA HIS A 55 3.58 17.81 -1.37
C HIS A 55 3.82 17.23 0.04
N GLN A 56 5.08 17.25 0.51
CA GLN A 56 5.42 16.87 1.87
C GLN A 56 4.67 17.74 2.90
N MET A 57 4.65 19.07 2.69
CA MET A 57 3.94 19.99 3.58
C MET A 57 2.43 19.74 3.59
N ILE A 58 1.82 19.49 2.43
CA ILE A 58 0.39 19.21 2.32
C ILE A 58 0.06 17.87 3.01
N PHE A 59 0.83 16.83 2.73
CA PHE A 59 0.61 15.52 3.34
C PHE A 59 0.81 15.54 4.85
N GLN A 60 1.85 16.24 5.36
CA GLN A 60 2.06 16.40 6.79
C GLN A 60 0.87 17.10 7.46
N ALA A 61 0.32 18.15 6.84
CA ALA A 61 -0.86 18.82 7.36
C ALA A 61 -2.08 17.90 7.38
N ALA A 62 -2.24 17.06 6.35
CA ALA A 62 -3.33 16.07 6.30
C ALA A 62 -3.20 15.01 7.41
N VAL A 63 -1.99 14.48 7.64
CA VAL A 63 -1.72 13.51 8.71
C VAL A 63 -1.96 14.11 10.09
N ASP A 64 -1.57 15.36 10.30
CA ASP A 64 -1.75 16.04 11.58
C ASP A 64 -3.23 16.31 11.89
N LEU A 65 -4.04 16.71 10.91
CA LEU A 65 -5.49 16.85 11.04
C LEU A 65 -6.15 15.50 11.33
N TYR A 66 -5.76 14.48 10.56
CA TYR A 66 -6.26 13.12 10.76
C TYR A 66 -5.96 12.59 12.16
N SER A 67 -4.74 12.81 12.68
CA SER A 67 -4.34 12.37 14.03
C SER A 67 -5.15 13.04 15.15
N ARG A 68 -5.71 14.24 14.89
CA ARG A 68 -6.61 14.97 15.80
C ARG A 68 -8.08 14.62 15.60
N SER A 69 -8.39 13.69 14.68
CA SER A 69 -9.75 13.36 14.27
C SER A 69 -10.51 14.56 13.69
N GLU A 70 -9.76 15.49 13.08
CA GLU A 70 -10.33 16.65 12.38
C GLU A 70 -10.58 16.29 10.90
N PRO A 71 -11.61 16.89 10.26
CA PRO A 71 -11.87 16.64 8.85
C PRO A 71 -10.67 17.05 7.98
N VAL A 72 -10.33 16.22 6.98
CA VAL A 72 -9.26 16.51 6.03
C VAL A 72 -9.90 16.97 4.72
N ASP A 73 -10.00 18.28 4.55
CA ASP A 73 -10.51 18.94 3.35
C ASP A 73 -9.68 20.18 2.99
N ILE A 74 -9.99 20.80 1.84
CA ILE A 74 -9.26 22.00 1.38
C ILE A 74 -9.28 23.11 2.45
N THR A 75 -10.39 23.32 3.16
CA THR A 75 -10.57 24.43 4.10
C THR A 75 -9.71 24.23 5.34
N THR A 76 -9.74 23.02 5.92
CA THR A 76 -8.96 22.66 7.10
C THR A 76 -7.46 22.62 6.81
N ILE A 77 -7.05 22.11 5.65
CA ILE A 77 -5.65 22.13 5.18
C ILE A 77 -5.16 23.56 4.98
N VAL A 78 -5.95 24.44 4.36
CA VAL A 78 -5.60 25.87 4.19
C VAL A 78 -5.38 26.53 5.53
N SER A 79 -6.29 26.35 6.50
CA SER A 79 -6.15 26.89 7.85
C SER A 79 -4.88 26.39 8.52
N CYS A 80 -4.65 25.08 8.50
CA CYS A 80 -3.47 24.46 9.11
C CYS A 80 -2.15 24.97 8.50
N LEU A 81 -2.09 25.09 7.17
CA LEU A 81 -0.90 25.58 6.48
C LEU A 81 -0.71 27.11 6.66
N GLN A 82 -1.80 27.86 6.81
CA GLN A 82 -1.76 29.30 7.09
C GLN A 82 -1.21 29.57 8.50
N ASP A 83 -1.68 28.83 9.50
CA ASP A 83 -1.18 28.92 10.88
C ASP A 83 0.32 28.60 10.99
N ARG A 84 0.84 27.76 10.09
CA ARG A 84 2.27 27.41 10.00
C ARG A 84 3.08 28.36 9.10
N GLY A 85 2.46 29.31 8.47
CA GLY A 85 3.13 30.19 7.49
C GLY A 85 3.69 29.44 6.27
N GLN A 86 3.04 28.35 5.88
CA GLN A 86 3.46 27.47 4.77
C GLN A 86 2.57 27.56 3.54
N LEU A 87 1.41 28.22 3.63
CA LEU A 87 0.44 28.29 2.54
C LEU A 87 1.01 28.85 1.24
N ASP A 88 1.79 29.92 1.32
CA ASP A 88 2.39 30.53 0.14
C ASP A 88 3.47 29.64 -0.51
N LYS A 89 4.17 28.83 0.30
CA LYS A 89 5.22 27.91 -0.18
C LYS A 89 4.67 26.77 -1.03
N ILE A 90 3.43 26.39 -0.81
CA ILE A 90 2.78 25.34 -1.60
C ILE A 90 2.12 25.85 -2.89
N GLY A 91 2.00 27.18 -3.06
CA GLY A 91 1.28 27.82 -4.18
C GLY A 91 -0.12 28.30 -3.81
N GLY A 92 -0.41 28.47 -2.52
CA GLY A 92 -1.66 28.99 -2.02
C GLY A 92 -2.84 28.00 -2.16
N ARG A 93 -4.04 28.53 -1.87
CA ARG A 93 -5.29 27.74 -1.98
C ARG A 93 -5.57 27.24 -3.41
N VAL A 94 -5.14 28.01 -4.41
CA VAL A 94 -5.37 27.68 -5.83
C VAL A 94 -4.76 26.32 -6.14
N TYR A 95 -3.54 26.05 -5.69
CA TYR A 95 -2.87 24.78 -5.93
C TYR A 95 -3.63 23.57 -5.32
N LEU A 96 -4.25 23.74 -4.16
CA LEU A 96 -5.06 22.67 -3.55
C LEU A 96 -6.34 22.39 -4.34
N VAL A 97 -6.95 23.43 -4.91
CA VAL A 97 -8.11 23.28 -5.82
C VAL A 97 -7.70 22.54 -7.10
N ASP A 98 -6.57 22.96 -7.71
CA ASP A 98 -6.04 22.29 -8.91
C ASP A 98 -5.79 20.80 -8.67
N LEU A 99 -5.26 20.42 -7.49
CA LEU A 99 -5.04 19.02 -7.13
C LEU A 99 -6.35 18.22 -7.11
N VAL A 100 -7.43 18.78 -6.57
CA VAL A 100 -8.74 18.11 -6.51
C VAL A 100 -9.38 17.99 -7.90
N GLU A 101 -9.25 19.02 -8.73
CA GLU A 101 -9.81 19.03 -10.08
C GLU A 101 -9.14 18.02 -11.02
N GLN A 102 -7.84 17.77 -10.83
CA GLN A 102 -7.09 16.79 -11.63
C GLN A 102 -7.48 15.35 -11.34
N VAL A 103 -8.11 15.06 -10.19
CA VAL A 103 -8.48 13.70 -9.81
C VAL A 103 -9.86 13.33 -10.33
N ALA A 104 -9.90 12.43 -11.31
CA ALA A 104 -11.15 11.89 -11.84
C ALA A 104 -11.78 10.86 -10.87
N SER A 105 -10.97 9.98 -10.23
CA SER A 105 -11.43 8.92 -9.34
C SER A 105 -10.44 8.68 -8.19
N THR A 106 -10.98 8.46 -6.99
CA THR A 106 -10.21 8.17 -5.76
C THR A 106 -9.99 6.67 -5.54
N GLY A 107 -10.57 5.80 -6.37
CA GLY A 107 -10.56 4.34 -6.17
C GLY A 107 -9.17 3.71 -6.17
N ASN A 108 -8.23 4.27 -6.92
CA ASN A 108 -6.86 3.71 -7.09
C ASN A 108 -5.82 4.31 -6.15
N VAL A 109 -6.22 5.11 -5.16
CA VAL A 109 -5.29 5.86 -4.32
C VAL A 109 -4.27 4.98 -3.60
N ALA A 110 -4.66 3.79 -3.13
CA ALA A 110 -3.75 2.85 -2.48
C ALA A 110 -2.66 2.32 -3.45
N SER A 111 -3.00 2.10 -4.71
CA SER A 111 -2.03 1.70 -5.74
C SER A 111 -1.05 2.84 -6.05
N TYR A 112 -1.53 4.08 -6.09
CA TYR A 112 -0.68 5.26 -6.27
C TYR A 112 0.23 5.50 -5.07
N ALA A 113 -0.25 5.30 -3.85
CA ALA A 113 0.56 5.37 -2.63
C ALA A 113 1.73 4.35 -2.67
N LYS A 114 1.51 3.13 -3.17
CA LYS A 114 2.58 2.14 -3.36
C LYS A 114 3.67 2.61 -4.34
N ILE A 115 3.30 3.31 -5.41
CA ILE A 115 4.27 3.88 -6.35
C ILE A 115 5.11 4.96 -5.68
N ILE A 116 4.51 5.85 -4.86
CA ILE A 116 5.25 6.87 -4.11
C ILE A 116 6.27 6.20 -3.19
N LEU A 117 5.85 5.19 -2.44
CA LEU A 117 6.72 4.44 -1.56
C LEU A 117 7.88 3.78 -2.29
N GLU A 118 7.61 3.11 -3.42
CA GLU A 118 8.66 2.49 -4.23
C GLU A 118 9.72 3.52 -4.67
N LYS A 119 9.28 4.70 -5.13
CA LYS A 119 10.19 5.78 -5.49
C LYS A 119 10.96 6.32 -4.27
N SER A 120 10.32 6.41 -3.11
CA SER A 120 10.97 6.80 -1.85
C SER A 120 12.06 5.81 -1.46
N VAL A 121 11.79 4.51 -1.48
CA VAL A 121 12.77 3.47 -1.18
C VAL A 121 13.99 3.56 -2.11
N LEU A 122 13.77 3.78 -3.41
CA LEU A 122 14.87 3.96 -4.36
C LEU A 122 15.71 5.20 -4.04
N ARG A 123 15.09 6.33 -3.65
CA ARG A 123 15.82 7.53 -3.22
C ARG A 123 16.64 7.29 -1.96
N ARG A 124 16.08 6.59 -0.96
CA ARG A 124 16.78 6.23 0.28
C ARG A 124 17.98 5.32 -0.03
N LEU A 125 17.82 4.33 -0.92
CA LEU A 125 18.92 3.46 -1.35
C LEU A 125 20.04 4.26 -2.04
N ILE A 126 19.70 5.20 -2.92
CA ILE A 126 20.68 6.08 -3.57
C ILE A 126 21.42 6.93 -2.53
N ALA A 127 20.69 7.54 -1.59
CA ALA A 127 21.29 8.37 -0.55
C ALA A 127 22.25 7.55 0.34
N THR A 128 21.83 6.38 0.81
CA THR A 128 22.64 5.47 1.62
C THR A 128 23.86 4.97 0.86
N SER A 129 23.72 4.61 -0.42
CA SER A 129 24.85 4.18 -1.26
C SER A 129 25.89 5.29 -1.42
N ASN A 130 25.45 6.55 -1.60
CA ASN A 130 26.34 7.69 -1.68
C ASN A 130 27.03 7.96 -0.33
N GLU A 131 26.33 7.79 0.80
CA GLU A 131 26.92 7.91 2.14
C GLU A 131 28.01 6.85 2.37
N ILE A 132 27.72 5.59 2.05
CA ILE A 132 28.69 4.48 2.13
C ILE A 132 29.89 4.77 1.24
N LEU A 133 29.65 5.18 -0.01
CA LEU A 133 30.72 5.52 -0.96
C LEU A 133 31.63 6.63 -0.41
N ASN A 134 31.06 7.72 0.09
CA ASN A 134 31.82 8.82 0.66
C ASN A 134 32.62 8.41 1.90
N SER A 135 32.02 7.58 2.77
CA SER A 135 32.69 7.06 3.97
C SER A 135 33.85 6.15 3.64
N CYS A 136 33.78 5.36 2.56
CA CYS A 136 34.91 4.55 2.08
C CYS A 136 36.10 5.39 1.62
N TYR A 137 35.87 6.58 1.07
CA TYR A 137 36.95 7.47 0.64
C TYR A 137 37.53 8.34 1.76
N SER A 138 36.79 8.62 2.83
CA SER A 138 37.23 9.49 3.92
C SER A 138 38.26 8.84 4.87
N VAL A 139 38.36 7.50 4.85
CA VAL A 139 39.31 6.71 5.69
C VAL A 139 39.29 7.10 7.18
N GLU A 140 38.16 7.64 7.67
CA GLU A 140 38.05 8.12 9.06
C GLU A 140 37.70 6.99 10.04
N MET A 141 37.31 5.82 9.54
CA MET A 141 36.72 4.74 10.31
C MET A 141 37.32 3.39 9.90
N PRO A 142 37.51 2.44 10.84
CA PRO A 142 37.92 1.08 10.53
C PRO A 142 36.91 0.40 9.59
N ALA A 143 37.37 -0.50 8.73
CA ALA A 143 36.53 -1.15 7.73
C ALA A 143 35.37 -1.96 8.34
N ASP A 144 35.61 -2.62 9.47
CA ASP A 144 34.60 -3.41 10.18
C ASP A 144 33.44 -2.51 10.69
N GLU A 145 33.79 -1.35 11.28
CA GLU A 145 32.79 -0.39 11.76
C GLU A 145 31.97 0.24 10.62
N LEU A 146 32.62 0.48 9.47
CA LEU A 146 31.94 0.96 8.27
C LEU A 146 30.97 -0.08 7.73
N LEU A 147 31.34 -1.37 7.77
CA LEU A 147 30.48 -2.47 7.32
C LEU A 147 29.24 -2.58 8.21
N ASP A 148 29.38 -2.58 9.53
CA ASP A 148 28.28 -2.63 10.50
C ASP A 148 27.30 -1.47 10.30
N ARG A 149 27.84 -0.27 10.03
CA ARG A 149 27.03 0.92 9.73
C ARG A 149 26.26 0.79 8.42
N ALA A 150 26.92 0.27 7.39
CA ALA A 150 26.29 0.04 6.09
C ALA A 150 25.14 -0.99 6.18
N GLU A 151 25.37 -2.10 6.90
CA GLU A 151 24.33 -3.11 7.17
C GLU A 151 23.14 -2.52 7.93
N THR A 152 23.41 -1.74 8.97
CA THR A 152 22.36 -1.07 9.76
C THR A 152 21.53 -0.13 8.89
N ASN A 153 22.14 0.68 8.04
CA ASN A 153 21.46 1.61 7.16
C ASN A 153 20.59 0.89 6.14
N ILE A 154 21.08 -0.20 5.53
CA ILE A 154 20.32 -1.02 4.58
C ILE A 154 19.16 -1.74 5.29
N PHE A 155 19.40 -2.26 6.49
CA PHE A 155 18.38 -2.92 7.30
C PHE A 155 17.22 -1.96 7.62
N ASN A 156 17.51 -0.73 8.02
CA ASN A 156 16.49 0.30 8.31
C ASN A 156 15.61 0.60 7.09
N ILE A 157 16.18 0.61 5.88
CA ILE A 157 15.39 0.77 4.64
C ILE A 157 14.48 -0.44 4.43
N SER A 158 14.96 -1.64 4.69
CA SER A 158 14.18 -2.88 4.55
C SER A 158 13.06 -2.97 5.59
N GLU A 159 13.33 -2.60 6.84
CA GLU A 159 12.35 -2.61 7.94
C GLU A 159 11.20 -1.63 7.67
N SER A 160 11.50 -0.45 7.12
CA SER A 160 10.46 0.52 6.75
C SER A 160 9.46 -0.04 5.73
N ARG A 161 9.87 -0.98 4.87
CA ARG A 161 8.98 -1.74 3.96
C ARG A 161 8.15 -2.80 4.69
N LEU A 162 8.74 -3.48 5.65
CA LEU A 162 8.09 -4.60 6.36
C LEU A 162 6.97 -4.13 7.29
N ARG A 163 7.09 -2.94 7.90
CA ARG A 163 6.03 -2.35 8.74
C ARG A 163 4.71 -2.16 7.99
N GLN A 164 4.75 -2.06 6.67
CA GLN A 164 3.57 -1.95 5.80
C GLN A 164 2.90 -3.29 5.48
N GLY A 165 3.53 -4.41 5.82
CA GLY A 165 3.00 -5.76 5.66
C GLY A 165 2.24 -6.29 6.89
N PHE A 166 2.21 -5.55 7.98
CA PHE A 166 1.39 -5.90 9.14
C PHE A 166 -0.07 -5.57 8.83
N VAL A 167 -0.78 -6.55 8.30
CA VAL A 167 -2.25 -6.52 8.28
C VAL A 167 -2.71 -6.45 9.74
N PRO A 168 -3.52 -5.46 10.15
CA PRO A 168 -4.04 -5.42 11.50
C PRO A 168 -4.70 -6.75 11.82
N LEU A 169 -4.35 -7.34 12.98
CA LEU A 169 -4.90 -8.63 13.41
C LEU A 169 -6.43 -8.67 13.30
N LYS A 170 -7.08 -7.53 13.46
CA LYS A 170 -8.51 -7.36 13.31
C LYS A 170 -9.01 -7.72 11.90
N SER A 171 -8.36 -7.27 10.83
CA SER A 171 -8.78 -7.63 9.46
C SER A 171 -8.53 -9.10 9.14
N LEU A 172 -7.48 -9.72 9.71
CA LEU A 172 -7.25 -11.15 9.63
C LEU A 172 -8.33 -11.94 10.38
N ILE A 173 -8.80 -11.44 11.52
CA ILE A 173 -9.87 -12.06 12.30
C ILE A 173 -11.20 -11.92 11.54
N ASP A 174 -11.50 -10.75 11.00
CA ASP A 174 -12.73 -10.49 10.25
C ASP A 174 -12.80 -11.37 8.99
N ASP A 175 -11.73 -11.46 8.19
CA ASP A 175 -11.63 -12.35 7.02
C ASP A 175 -11.72 -13.84 7.39
N THR A 176 -11.24 -14.21 8.57
CA THR A 176 -11.29 -15.60 9.03
C THR A 176 -12.69 -15.95 9.54
N MET A 177 -13.36 -15.00 10.21
CA MET A 177 -14.75 -15.17 10.68
C MET A 177 -15.71 -15.28 9.50
N GLU A 178 -15.59 -14.44 8.46
CA GLU A 178 -16.40 -14.58 7.24
C GLU A 178 -16.21 -15.95 6.55
N LYS A 179 -14.99 -16.47 6.49
CA LYS A 179 -14.73 -17.80 5.93
C LYS A 179 -15.34 -18.90 6.76
N ILE A 180 -15.29 -18.81 8.10
CA ILE A 180 -15.90 -19.79 9.00
C ILE A 180 -17.43 -19.76 8.88
N ASP A 181 -18.04 -18.60 8.74
CA ASP A 181 -19.50 -18.48 8.58
C ASP A 181 -19.95 -18.97 7.19
N CYS A 182 -19.18 -18.76 6.13
CA CYS A 182 -19.42 -19.37 4.81
C CYS A 182 -19.31 -20.90 4.85
N ASP A 183 -18.33 -21.48 5.54
CA ASP A 183 -18.19 -22.94 5.67
C ASP A 183 -19.29 -23.55 6.56
N ARG A 184 -19.76 -22.84 7.58
CA ARG A 184 -20.91 -23.27 8.39
C ARG A 184 -22.22 -23.23 7.59
N GLY A 185 -22.40 -22.24 6.72
CA GLY A 185 -23.55 -22.17 5.81
C GLY A 185 -23.58 -23.32 4.81
N ALA A 186 -22.45 -23.73 4.29
CA ALA A 186 -22.33 -24.82 3.32
C ALA A 186 -22.59 -26.22 3.94
N THR A 187 -22.28 -26.40 5.23
CA THR A 187 -22.52 -27.70 5.92
C THR A 187 -23.97 -27.88 6.36
N VAL A 188 -24.74 -26.84 6.55
CA VAL A 188 -26.17 -26.94 6.94
C VAL A 188 -27.05 -27.29 5.73
N ASP A 189 -26.74 -26.82 4.53
CA ASP A 189 -27.47 -27.17 3.31
C ASP A 189 -27.13 -28.58 2.77
N GLY A 190 -25.94 -29.10 3.07
CA GLY A 190 -25.52 -30.46 2.65
C GLY A 190 -26.23 -31.60 3.37
N GLN A 191 -26.74 -31.38 4.59
CA GLN A 191 -27.41 -32.46 5.38
C GLN A 191 -28.90 -32.60 5.08
N ASN A 192 -29.54 -31.60 4.50
CA ASN A 192 -30.97 -31.69 4.11
C ASN A 192 -31.18 -32.31 2.72
N GLY A 193 -30.14 -32.41 1.88
CA GLY A 193 -30.21 -33.03 0.54
C GLY A 193 -30.07 -34.55 0.57
N ALA A 194 -29.25 -35.10 1.43
CA ALA A 194 -28.97 -36.54 1.48
C ALA A 194 -30.10 -37.40 2.09
N GLY A 195 -30.95 -36.81 2.93
CA GLY A 195 -32.07 -37.50 3.55
C GLY A 195 -33.24 -37.77 2.58
N ASN A 196 -33.35 -37.04 1.49
CA ASN A 196 -34.46 -37.16 0.56
C ASN A 196 -34.15 -38.12 -0.60
N GLU A 197 -32.91 -38.34 -0.95
CA GLU A 197 -32.54 -39.35 -1.96
C GLU A 197 -32.60 -40.79 -1.41
N TYR A 198 -32.27 -41.01 -0.12
CA TYR A 198 -32.41 -42.34 0.50
C TYR A 198 -33.86 -42.76 0.68
N ARG A 199 -34.80 -41.85 0.81
CA ARG A 199 -36.24 -42.18 0.88
C ARG A 199 -36.83 -42.44 -0.51
N ARG A 200 -36.24 -41.91 -1.59
CA ARG A 200 -36.70 -42.17 -2.99
C ARG A 200 -36.16 -43.52 -3.50
N ALA A 201 -34.95 -43.93 -3.11
CA ALA A 201 -34.36 -45.20 -3.50
C ALA A 201 -35.08 -46.42 -2.88
N ARG A 202 -35.64 -46.30 -1.67
CA ARG A 202 -36.39 -47.38 -1.01
C ARG A 202 -37.78 -47.63 -1.57
N ARG A 203 -38.37 -46.74 -2.36
CA ARG A 203 -39.65 -46.92 -3.01
C ARG A 203 -39.59 -47.58 -4.39
N HIS A 204 -38.41 -47.66 -5.00
CA HIS A 204 -38.22 -48.34 -6.29
C HIS A 204 -37.66 -49.75 -6.22
N THR A 205 -37.26 -50.25 -5.04
CA THR A 205 -36.81 -51.66 -4.86
C THR A 205 -37.81 -52.58 -4.26
N GLY A 206 -39.07 -52.14 -4.04
CA GLY A 206 -40.16 -52.92 -3.46
C GLY A 206 -41.06 -53.64 -4.45
N GLU A 207 -40.88 -53.46 -5.79
CA GLU A 207 -41.76 -54.05 -6.79
C GLU A 207 -41.02 -54.90 -7.84
N ARG A 208 -40.11 -55.78 -7.42
CA ARG A 208 -39.63 -56.88 -8.29
C ARG A 208 -39.21 -58.09 -7.49
N SER A 209 -40.16 -58.76 -6.84
CA SER A 209 -39.94 -60.10 -6.33
C SER A 209 -41.19 -60.97 -6.36
N GLU A 210 -41.98 -60.89 -7.47
CA GLU A 210 -43.04 -61.87 -7.75
C GLU A 210 -43.13 -62.12 -9.27
N VAL A 211 -42.14 -62.73 -9.88
CA VAL A 211 -42.31 -63.56 -11.11
C VAL A 211 -41.02 -64.40 -11.26
N SER A 212 -40.99 -65.56 -10.66
CA SER A 212 -40.14 -66.69 -11.07
C SER A 212 -40.44 -67.90 -10.19
N ARG A 213 -41.64 -68.44 -10.26
CA ARG A 213 -41.95 -69.83 -9.92
C ARG A 213 -42.91 -70.35 -10.96
N HIS A 214 -42.42 -70.83 -12.06
CA HIS A 214 -43.00 -71.84 -12.96
C HIS A 214 -42.07 -72.01 -14.12
N LEU A 215 -41.23 -72.99 -14.10
CA LEU A 215 -40.73 -73.77 -15.23
C LEU A 215 -39.61 -74.66 -14.75
N LEU A 216 -40.04 -75.80 -14.22
CA LEU A 216 -39.32 -77.12 -14.20
C LEU A 216 -40.38 -78.20 -13.95
N ASP A 217 -40.87 -78.71 -15.06
CA ASP A 217 -41.17 -80.07 -15.39
C ASP A 217 -41.09 -80.23 -16.89
#